data_73e7237668a876d1908dbdd6426b6fcd
#
_entry.id   73e7237668a876d1908dbdd6426b6fcd
#
_cell.length_a   1.000
_cell.length_b   1.000
_cell.length_c   1.000
_cell.angle_alpha   90.00
_cell.angle_beta   90.00
_cell.angle_gamma   90.00
#
_symmetry.space_group_name_H-M   'P 1'
#
loop_
_entity.id
_entity.type
_entity.pdbx_description
1 polymer ?
#
loop_
_entity_poly.entity_id
_entity_poly.type
_entity_poly.pdbx_seq_one_letter_code
_entity_poly.pdbx_strand_id
1 'polypeptide(L)'
;GGMDSSTLLLKCIKNFKTVTAISFDYGQKHRVELEKAQSLIDHLTQSDLEIASKLKYRVIKLDGLVDLLDSNLVEGGDDVPEGHYAEDNMKATVVPNRNKIFASISQAIALSISNVTKENTSIALGIHAGDHSVYPDCRQEFRDADDNAFRLGNWEADRVGYYTPYLKGDKYDILLDGEKLCD
;
A
#
# COMPACT_ATOMS: atom_id res chain seq x y z
N GLY A 1 0.13 8.77 -2.17
CA GLY A 1 0.28 9.87 -3.03
C GLY A 1 1.34 9.78 -4.13
N GLY A 2 2.17 8.72 -4.22
CA GLY A 2 3.10 8.53 -5.33
C GLY A 2 2.44 7.86 -6.55
N MET A 3 3.18 7.78 -7.67
CA MET A 3 2.70 7.22 -8.95
C MET A 3 2.13 5.81 -8.77
N ASP A 4 2.85 4.91 -8.14
CA ASP A 4 2.49 3.49 -8.02
C ASP A 4 1.15 3.30 -7.30
N SER A 5 1.00 3.95 -6.14
CA SER A 5 -0.24 3.88 -5.35
C SER A 5 -1.42 4.58 -6.01
N SER A 6 -1.18 5.68 -6.74
CA SER A 6 -2.22 6.42 -7.44
C SER A 6 -2.75 5.62 -8.64
N THR A 7 -1.86 5.04 -9.44
CA THR A 7 -2.24 4.17 -10.56
C THR A 7 -2.99 2.93 -10.08
N LEU A 8 -2.49 2.30 -8.99
CA LEU A 8 -3.20 1.17 -8.39
C LEU A 8 -4.60 1.56 -7.91
N LEU A 9 -4.76 2.74 -7.29
CA LEU A 9 -6.06 3.23 -6.86
C LEU A 9 -7.04 3.36 -8.02
N LEU A 10 -6.64 3.99 -9.13
CA LEU A 10 -7.45 4.12 -10.33
C LEU A 10 -7.84 2.76 -10.90
N LYS A 11 -6.89 1.83 -10.95
CA LYS A 11 -7.14 0.44 -11.38
C LYS A 11 -8.14 -0.27 -10.47
N CYS A 12 -8.04 -0.09 -9.16
CA CYS A 12 -9.00 -0.65 -8.20
C CYS A 12 -10.40 -0.04 -8.38
N ILE A 13 -10.51 1.27 -8.56
CA ILE A 13 -11.79 1.96 -8.81
C ILE A 13 -12.49 1.41 -10.06
N LYS A 14 -11.72 1.10 -11.10
CA LYS A 14 -12.25 0.53 -12.35
C LYS A 14 -12.72 -0.92 -12.19
N ASN A 15 -12.01 -1.72 -11.39
CA ASN A 15 -12.18 -3.18 -11.36
C ASN A 15 -13.04 -3.70 -10.21
N PHE A 16 -13.26 -2.93 -9.15
CA PHE A 16 -13.97 -3.37 -7.95
C PHE A 16 -15.21 -2.51 -7.68
N LYS A 17 -16.22 -3.13 -7.06
CA LYS A 17 -17.49 -2.45 -6.70
C LYS A 17 -17.30 -1.39 -5.62
N THR A 18 -16.45 -1.68 -4.64
CA THR A 18 -16.12 -0.78 -3.54
C THR A 18 -14.63 -0.78 -3.29
N VAL A 19 -14.08 0.37 -2.97
CA VAL A 19 -12.64 0.55 -2.69
C VAL A 19 -12.49 1.32 -1.39
N THR A 20 -11.67 0.79 -0.48
CA THR A 20 -11.22 1.54 0.70
C THR A 20 -9.74 1.83 0.54
N ALA A 21 -9.39 3.06 0.22
CA ALA A 21 -8.01 3.52 0.20
C ALA A 21 -7.53 3.79 1.63
N ILE A 22 -6.35 3.27 1.97
CA ILE A 22 -5.76 3.40 3.30
C ILE A 22 -4.40 4.06 3.17
N SER A 23 -4.18 5.12 3.93
CA SER A 23 -2.85 5.69 4.18
C SER A 23 -2.46 5.49 5.63
N PHE A 24 -1.16 5.30 5.88
CA PHE A 24 -0.62 5.16 7.22
C PHE A 24 0.18 6.42 7.59
N ASP A 25 -0.18 7.04 8.70
CA ASP A 25 0.60 8.10 9.35
C ASP A 25 1.33 7.47 10.52
N TYR A 26 2.65 7.22 10.34
CA TYR A 26 3.51 6.58 11.34
C TYR A 26 4.69 7.48 11.73
N GLY A 27 4.61 8.80 11.44
CA GLY A 27 5.67 9.77 11.72
C GLY A 27 6.76 9.83 10.64
N GLN A 28 6.43 9.47 9.39
CA GLN A 28 7.35 9.57 8.26
C GLN A 28 7.74 11.01 7.93
N LYS A 29 8.99 11.23 7.50
CA LYS A 29 9.50 12.55 7.06
C LYS A 29 8.68 13.16 5.92
N HIS A 30 8.22 12.32 4.97
CA HIS A 30 7.47 12.74 3.79
C HIS A 30 5.97 12.84 4.04
N ARG A 31 5.56 13.65 5.01
CA ARG A 31 4.11 13.88 5.31
C ARG A 31 3.32 14.45 4.13
N VAL A 32 4.00 15.12 3.20
CA VAL A 32 3.39 15.60 1.94
C VAL A 32 2.69 14.48 1.16
N GLU A 33 3.08 13.22 1.33
CA GLU A 33 2.42 12.08 0.69
C GLU A 33 0.96 11.91 1.15
N LEU A 34 0.67 12.18 2.43
CA LEU A 34 -0.68 12.12 2.98
C LEU A 34 -1.57 13.23 2.41
N GLU A 35 -1.02 14.44 2.29
CA GLU A 35 -1.71 15.60 1.69
C GLU A 35 -2.00 15.36 0.22
N LYS A 36 -1.06 14.80 -0.53
CA LYS A 36 -1.23 14.45 -1.94
C LYS A 36 -2.24 13.31 -2.13
N ALA A 37 -2.24 12.32 -1.23
CA ALA A 37 -3.23 11.26 -1.24
C ALA A 37 -4.64 11.82 -1.01
N GLN A 38 -4.82 12.68 0.00
CA GLN A 38 -6.09 13.35 0.26
C GLN A 38 -6.55 14.18 -0.95
N SER A 39 -5.64 14.99 -1.52
CA SER A 39 -5.97 15.83 -2.69
C SER A 39 -6.42 14.99 -3.90
N LEU A 40 -5.81 13.83 -4.13
CA LEU A 40 -6.24 12.93 -5.20
C LEU A 40 -7.64 12.36 -4.93
N ILE A 41 -7.89 11.91 -3.70
CA ILE A 41 -9.20 11.39 -3.31
C ILE A 41 -10.29 12.45 -3.47
N ASP A 42 -10.03 13.68 -3.01
CA ASP A 42 -10.97 14.79 -3.13
C ASP A 42 -11.27 15.11 -4.59
N HIS A 43 -10.23 15.15 -5.45
CA HIS A 43 -10.40 15.36 -6.88
C HIS A 43 -11.28 14.28 -7.53
N LEU A 44 -10.99 13.02 -7.27
CA LEU A 44 -11.73 11.88 -7.84
C LEU A 44 -13.19 11.86 -7.39
N THR A 45 -13.45 12.12 -6.11
CA THR A 45 -14.81 12.08 -5.56
C THR A 45 -15.65 13.31 -5.90
N GLN A 46 -15.02 14.45 -6.15
CA GLN A 46 -15.70 15.66 -6.61
C GLN A 46 -16.01 15.65 -8.13
N SER A 47 -15.17 14.96 -8.90
CA SER A 47 -15.28 14.91 -10.36
C SER A 47 -16.30 13.87 -10.83
N ASP A 48 -16.54 12.81 -10.05
CA ASP A 48 -17.37 11.68 -10.44
C ASP A 48 -18.19 11.13 -9.27
N LEU A 49 -19.52 11.20 -9.38
CA LEU A 49 -20.46 10.72 -8.37
C LEU A 49 -20.45 9.19 -8.23
N GLU A 50 -20.15 8.45 -9.28
CA GLU A 50 -20.01 6.98 -9.20
C GLU A 50 -18.79 6.64 -8.37
N ILE A 51 -17.65 7.30 -8.60
CA ILE A 51 -16.44 7.14 -7.79
C ILE A 51 -16.73 7.53 -6.33
N ALA A 52 -17.39 8.64 -6.09
CA ALA A 52 -17.74 9.09 -4.75
C ALA A 52 -18.59 8.06 -3.99
N SER A 53 -19.46 7.32 -4.69
CA SER A 53 -20.32 6.31 -4.07
C SER A 53 -19.58 5.05 -3.63
N LYS A 54 -18.47 4.70 -4.29
CA LYS A 54 -17.72 3.45 -4.08
C LYS A 54 -16.37 3.60 -3.40
N LEU A 55 -15.78 4.82 -3.41
CA LEU A 55 -14.47 5.09 -2.83
C LEU A 55 -14.58 5.63 -1.40
N LYS A 56 -13.90 4.99 -0.47
CA LYS A 56 -13.71 5.46 0.91
C LYS A 56 -12.23 5.69 1.16
N TYR A 57 -11.89 6.72 1.94
CA TYR A 57 -10.51 6.98 2.34
C TYR A 57 -10.37 6.97 3.86
N ARG A 58 -9.29 6.37 4.34
CA ARG A 58 -8.93 6.30 5.76
C ARG A 58 -7.45 6.58 5.95
N VAL A 59 -7.13 7.41 6.94
CA VAL A 59 -5.77 7.57 7.45
C VAL A 59 -5.70 6.84 8.80
N ILE A 60 -4.78 5.91 8.91
CA ILE A 60 -4.53 5.15 10.14
C ILE A 60 -3.28 5.72 10.79
N LYS A 61 -3.43 6.24 12.00
CA LYS A 61 -2.31 6.75 12.79
C LYS A 61 -1.70 5.64 13.61
N LEU A 62 -0.37 5.55 13.53
CA LEU A 62 0.45 4.59 14.27
C LEU A 62 1.37 5.36 15.24
N ASP A 63 0.74 6.14 16.13
CA ASP A 63 1.45 6.96 17.09
C ASP A 63 2.38 6.12 17.97
N GLY A 64 3.59 6.61 18.21
CA GLY A 64 4.62 5.93 19.02
C GLY A 64 5.36 4.80 18.30
N LEU A 65 4.96 4.39 17.11
CA LEU A 65 5.70 3.36 16.36
C LEU A 65 7.09 3.87 15.95
N VAL A 66 7.17 5.13 15.54
CA VAL A 66 8.40 5.79 15.09
C VAL A 66 9.47 5.81 16.18
N ASP A 67 9.09 6.05 17.42
CA ASP A 67 10.01 6.16 18.55
C ASP A 67 10.76 4.84 18.84
N LEU A 68 10.27 3.74 18.26
CA LEU A 68 10.83 2.40 18.41
C LEU A 68 11.59 1.93 17.17
N LEU A 69 11.60 2.72 16.08
CA LEU A 69 12.18 2.32 14.81
C LEU A 69 13.41 3.15 14.48
N ASP A 70 14.51 2.46 14.18
CA ASP A 70 15.75 3.07 13.69
C ASP A 70 15.75 3.05 12.16
N SER A 71 15.52 4.21 11.53
CA SER A 71 15.53 4.38 10.08
C SER A 71 15.63 5.85 9.68
N ASN A 72 16.35 6.13 8.61
CA ASN A 72 16.47 7.47 8.03
C ASN A 72 15.15 8.04 7.47
N LEU A 73 14.12 7.22 7.29
CA LEU A 73 12.80 7.65 6.80
C LEU A 73 11.82 8.09 7.89
N VAL A 74 12.20 7.99 9.16
CA VAL A 74 11.38 8.45 10.28
C VAL A 74 11.84 9.82 10.78
N GLU A 75 10.96 10.55 11.45
CA GLU A 75 11.28 11.85 12.04
C GLU A 75 12.41 11.66 13.10
N GLY A 76 13.50 12.44 12.99
CA GLY A 76 14.69 12.30 13.85
C GLY A 76 15.77 11.34 13.32
N GLY A 77 15.54 10.59 12.24
CA GLY A 77 16.58 9.80 11.56
C GLY A 77 17.56 10.69 10.77
N ASP A 78 18.70 10.11 10.37
CA ASP A 78 19.72 10.79 9.54
C ASP A 78 19.16 11.19 8.16
N ASP A 79 19.94 11.98 7.40
CA ASP A 79 19.56 12.37 6.03
C ASP A 79 19.40 11.16 5.12
N VAL A 80 18.37 11.21 4.25
CA VAL A 80 18.12 10.14 3.27
C VAL A 80 19.27 10.15 2.25
N PRO A 81 20.03 9.05 2.11
CA PRO A 81 21.12 8.98 1.16
C PRO A 81 20.62 9.05 -0.29
N GLU A 82 21.40 9.74 -1.14
CA GLU A 82 21.20 9.75 -2.59
C GLU A 82 21.98 8.60 -3.22
N GLY A 83 21.38 7.89 -4.21
CA GLY A 83 22.05 6.82 -4.93
C GLY A 83 21.14 5.79 -5.57
N HIS A 84 21.75 4.77 -6.16
CA HIS A 84 21.01 3.63 -6.75
C HIS A 84 20.46 2.71 -5.66
N TYR A 85 19.24 2.19 -5.87
CA TYR A 85 18.55 1.28 -4.93
C TYR A 85 19.33 0.01 -4.54
N ALA A 86 20.35 -0.37 -5.31
CA ALA A 86 21.19 -1.54 -5.03
C ALA A 86 22.38 -1.26 -4.09
N GLU A 87 22.61 -0.01 -3.70
CA GLU A 87 23.71 0.36 -2.82
C GLU A 87 23.37 0.09 -1.35
N ASP A 88 24.40 -0.30 -0.56
CA ASP A 88 24.20 -0.63 0.86
C ASP A 88 23.68 0.55 1.68
N ASN A 89 23.96 1.79 1.28
CA ASN A 89 23.46 3.00 1.91
C ASN A 89 21.92 3.12 1.82
N MET A 90 21.30 2.55 0.80
CA MET A 90 19.83 2.56 0.65
C MET A 90 19.13 1.64 1.65
N LYS A 91 19.83 0.67 2.24
CA LYS A 91 19.29 -0.18 3.30
C LYS A 91 18.96 0.62 4.57
N ALA A 92 19.63 1.75 4.80
CA ALA A 92 19.32 2.65 5.90
C ALA A 92 17.95 3.34 5.78
N THR A 93 17.35 3.32 4.59
CA THR A 93 15.99 3.82 4.37
C THR A 93 14.89 2.80 4.72
N VAL A 94 15.26 1.56 5.02
CA VAL A 94 14.30 0.51 5.36
C VAL A 94 13.79 0.73 6.78
N VAL A 95 12.50 1.04 6.90
CA VAL A 95 11.82 1.03 8.21
C VAL A 95 11.52 -0.43 8.56
N PRO A 96 12.10 -0.95 9.67
CA PRO A 96 12.00 -2.36 10.00
C PRO A 96 10.57 -2.86 10.02
N ASN A 97 10.29 -3.94 9.28
CA ASN A 97 8.99 -4.63 9.23
C ASN A 97 7.77 -3.77 8.85
N ARG A 98 7.96 -2.56 8.33
CA ARG A 98 6.90 -1.60 8.04
C ARG A 98 5.83 -2.18 7.12
N ASN A 99 6.22 -2.79 6.00
CA ASN A 99 5.26 -3.33 5.02
C ASN A 99 4.45 -4.49 5.60
N LYS A 100 5.04 -5.31 6.48
CA LYS A 100 4.33 -6.37 7.19
C LYS A 100 3.32 -5.79 8.20
N ILE A 101 3.67 -4.73 8.93
CA ILE A 101 2.77 -4.04 9.86
C ILE A 101 1.56 -3.51 9.08
N PHE A 102 1.78 -2.81 7.97
CA PHE A 102 0.71 -2.28 7.13
C PHE A 102 -0.16 -3.40 6.52
N ALA A 103 0.47 -4.48 6.07
CA ALA A 103 -0.23 -5.65 5.57
C ALA A 103 -1.11 -6.28 6.65
N SER A 104 -0.61 -6.46 7.87
CA SER A 104 -1.37 -7.05 8.97
C SER A 104 -2.60 -6.21 9.36
N ILE A 105 -2.46 -4.89 9.41
CA ILE A 105 -3.60 -3.99 9.65
C ILE A 105 -4.61 -4.08 8.50
N SER A 106 -4.12 -4.09 7.25
CA SER A 106 -4.97 -4.23 6.06
C SER A 106 -5.69 -5.58 6.03
N GLN A 107 -5.04 -6.67 6.44
CA GLN A 107 -5.65 -8.00 6.61
C GLN A 107 -6.79 -7.98 7.63
N ALA A 108 -6.59 -7.34 8.77
CA ALA A 108 -7.64 -7.22 9.79
C ALA A 108 -8.86 -6.43 9.29
N ILE A 109 -8.62 -5.33 8.56
CA ILE A 109 -9.69 -4.52 7.97
C ILE A 109 -10.41 -5.31 6.88
N ALA A 110 -9.69 -5.97 5.98
CA ALA A 110 -10.25 -6.76 4.89
C ALA A 110 -11.10 -7.93 5.42
N LEU A 111 -10.62 -8.62 6.46
CA LEU A 111 -11.38 -9.69 7.12
C LEU A 111 -12.65 -9.16 7.77
N SER A 112 -12.58 -8.02 8.45
CA SER A 112 -13.75 -7.36 9.03
C SER A 112 -14.79 -7.01 7.97
N ILE A 113 -14.37 -6.43 6.85
CA ILE A 113 -15.25 -6.10 5.72
C ILE A 113 -15.87 -7.39 5.15
N SER A 114 -15.06 -8.39 4.87
CA SER A 114 -15.50 -9.67 4.32
C SER A 114 -16.50 -10.38 5.25
N ASN A 115 -16.30 -10.33 6.56
CA ASN A 115 -17.20 -10.94 7.52
C ASN A 115 -18.56 -10.25 7.60
N VAL A 116 -18.61 -8.93 7.38
CA VAL A 116 -19.87 -8.17 7.35
C VAL A 116 -20.59 -8.36 6.01
N THR A 117 -19.87 -8.21 4.90
CA THR A 117 -20.47 -8.25 3.56
C THR A 117 -20.70 -9.64 3.03
N LYS A 118 -20.00 -10.63 3.56
CA LYS A 118 -19.92 -12.03 3.03
C LYS A 118 -19.34 -12.13 1.62
N GLU A 119 -18.69 -11.05 1.13
CA GLU A 119 -18.04 -10.97 -0.17
C GLU A 119 -16.52 -11.20 -0.06
N ASN A 120 -15.90 -11.60 -1.17
CA ASN A 120 -14.44 -11.65 -1.28
C ASN A 120 -13.86 -10.24 -1.20
N THR A 121 -12.80 -10.09 -0.43
CA THR A 121 -12.11 -8.82 -0.24
C THR A 121 -10.64 -8.96 -0.63
N SER A 122 -10.13 -8.01 -1.41
CA SER A 122 -8.75 -8.01 -1.86
C SER A 122 -7.95 -6.88 -1.21
N ILE A 123 -6.74 -7.19 -0.77
CA ILE A 123 -5.75 -6.22 -0.30
C ILE A 123 -4.86 -5.85 -1.48
N ALA A 124 -5.03 -4.63 -2.00
CA ALA A 124 -4.29 -4.14 -3.14
C ALA A 124 -2.96 -3.52 -2.71
N LEU A 125 -1.84 -3.96 -3.31
CA LEU A 125 -0.51 -3.45 -3.06
C LEU A 125 0.16 -3.04 -4.37
N GLY A 126 0.72 -1.82 -4.41
CA GLY A 126 1.43 -1.25 -5.56
C GLY A 126 2.92 -1.63 -5.62
N ILE A 127 3.27 -2.83 -5.18
CA ILE A 127 4.63 -3.36 -5.24
C ILE A 127 4.98 -3.83 -6.64
N HIS A 128 6.25 -3.66 -7.04
CA HIS A 128 6.74 -4.05 -8.36
C HIS A 128 8.13 -4.71 -8.28
N ALA A 129 8.61 -5.27 -9.39
CA ALA A 129 9.87 -6.04 -9.41
C ALA A 129 11.09 -5.20 -9.00
N GLY A 130 11.10 -3.89 -9.25
CA GLY A 130 12.17 -2.99 -8.82
C GLY A 130 12.35 -2.89 -7.30
N ASP A 131 11.30 -3.17 -6.54
CA ASP A 131 11.36 -3.14 -5.08
C ASP A 131 12.06 -4.37 -4.47
N HIS A 132 12.13 -5.48 -5.23
CA HIS A 132 12.53 -6.79 -4.70
C HIS A 132 13.99 -6.86 -4.23
N SER A 133 14.86 -5.99 -4.76
CA SER A 133 16.27 -5.94 -4.38
C SER A 133 16.49 -5.26 -3.03
N VAL A 134 15.67 -4.25 -2.71
CA VAL A 134 15.78 -3.44 -1.48
C VAL A 134 14.86 -3.98 -0.39
N TYR A 135 13.64 -4.39 -0.77
CA TYR A 135 12.58 -4.79 0.16
C TYR A 135 12.23 -6.27 -0.01
N PRO A 136 12.84 -7.17 0.77
CA PRO A 136 12.55 -8.62 0.71
C PRO A 136 11.06 -8.94 0.89
N ASP A 137 10.34 -8.13 1.67
CA ASP A 137 8.91 -8.24 1.93
C ASP A 137 8.00 -7.79 0.76
N CYS A 138 8.60 -7.31 -0.36
CA CYS A 138 7.90 -7.07 -1.61
C CYS A 138 7.92 -8.28 -2.58
N ARG A 139 8.63 -9.37 -2.24
CA ARG A 139 8.77 -10.55 -3.08
C ARG A 139 7.54 -11.47 -3.00
N GLN A 140 7.33 -12.28 -4.06
CA GLN A 140 6.24 -13.25 -4.12
C GLN A 140 6.28 -14.23 -2.96
N GLU A 141 7.47 -14.78 -2.66
CA GLU A 141 7.64 -15.79 -1.61
C GLU A 141 7.19 -15.26 -0.24
N PHE A 142 7.48 -13.97 0.02
CA PHE A 142 7.03 -13.33 1.25
C PHE A 142 5.50 -13.15 1.27
N ARG A 143 4.90 -12.74 0.14
CA ARG A 143 3.44 -12.60 0.04
C ARG A 143 2.72 -13.93 0.24
N ASP A 144 3.24 -15.01 -0.34
CA ASP A 144 2.67 -16.35 -0.20
C ASP A 144 2.77 -16.84 1.26
N ALA A 145 3.91 -16.62 1.91
CA ALA A 145 4.10 -16.98 3.32
C ALA A 145 3.20 -16.15 4.24
N ASP A 146 3.05 -14.86 3.97
CA ASP A 146 2.21 -13.95 4.72
C ASP A 146 0.71 -14.30 4.58
N ASP A 147 0.24 -14.58 3.37
CA ASP A 147 -1.13 -15.03 3.12
C ASP A 147 -1.41 -16.38 3.82
N ASN A 148 -0.48 -17.31 3.76
CA ASN A 148 -0.61 -18.59 4.46
C ASN A 148 -0.68 -18.41 5.98
N ALA A 149 0.20 -17.59 6.55
CA ALA A 149 0.18 -17.30 7.98
C ALA A 149 -1.14 -16.65 8.42
N PHE A 150 -1.64 -15.71 7.61
CA PHE A 150 -2.92 -15.06 7.86
C PHE A 150 -4.09 -16.06 7.84
N ARG A 151 -4.14 -16.96 6.85
CA ARG A 151 -5.18 -17.99 6.73
C ARG A 151 -5.15 -18.98 7.89
N LEU A 152 -3.96 -19.40 8.31
CA LEU A 152 -3.80 -20.32 9.45
C LEU A 152 -4.17 -19.68 10.78
N GLY A 153 -4.00 -18.37 10.90
CA GLY A 153 -4.22 -17.62 12.15
C GLY A 153 -5.62 -17.02 12.32
N ASN A 154 -6.50 -17.11 11.31
CA ASN A 154 -7.78 -16.42 11.36
C ASN A 154 -8.94 -17.26 10.83
N TRP A 155 -10.06 -17.20 11.52
CA TRP A 155 -11.32 -17.80 11.05
C TRP A 155 -11.84 -17.06 9.81
N GLU A 156 -12.43 -17.82 8.87
CA GLU A 156 -13.06 -17.26 7.67
C GLU A 156 -12.14 -16.44 6.73
N ALA A 157 -10.82 -16.60 6.84
CA ALA A 157 -9.82 -15.87 6.08
C ALA A 157 -9.79 -16.21 4.57
N ASP A 158 -10.44 -17.30 4.14
CA ASP A 158 -10.42 -17.76 2.75
C ASP A 158 -11.01 -16.76 1.75
N ARG A 159 -11.84 -15.84 2.22
CA ARG A 159 -12.42 -14.77 1.40
C ARG A 159 -11.51 -13.54 1.26
N VAL A 160 -10.36 -13.52 1.92
CA VAL A 160 -9.39 -12.42 1.86
C VAL A 160 -8.15 -12.87 1.10
N GLY A 161 -7.68 -12.04 0.18
CA GLY A 161 -6.45 -12.32 -0.57
C GLY A 161 -5.74 -11.06 -1.03
N TYR A 162 -4.59 -11.22 -1.66
CA TYR A 162 -3.82 -10.11 -2.21
C TYR A 162 -4.14 -9.85 -3.68
N TYR A 163 -4.12 -8.58 -4.06
CA TYR A 163 -4.15 -8.09 -5.43
C TYR A 163 -2.90 -7.26 -5.70
N THR A 164 -1.94 -7.84 -6.40
CA THR A 164 -0.61 -7.26 -6.68
C THR A 164 -0.35 -7.23 -8.18
N PRO A 165 -1.08 -6.37 -8.93
CA PRO A 165 -1.07 -6.42 -10.40
C PRO A 165 0.28 -6.09 -11.03
N TYR A 166 1.18 -5.44 -10.30
CA TYR A 166 2.49 -5.01 -10.80
C TYR A 166 3.66 -5.82 -10.25
N LEU A 167 3.41 -6.86 -9.47
CA LEU A 167 4.45 -7.63 -8.77
C LEU A 167 5.58 -8.15 -9.68
N LYS A 168 5.26 -8.50 -10.91
CA LYS A 168 6.22 -8.99 -11.92
C LYS A 168 6.64 -7.92 -12.95
N GLY A 169 6.01 -6.75 -12.90
CA GLY A 169 6.26 -5.62 -13.77
C GLY A 169 7.27 -4.64 -13.18
N ASP A 170 7.49 -3.55 -13.88
CA ASP A 170 8.35 -2.45 -13.47
C ASP A 170 7.59 -1.11 -13.41
N LYS A 171 8.31 -0.03 -13.12
CA LYS A 171 7.72 1.31 -13.09
C LYS A 171 7.19 1.78 -14.44
N TYR A 172 7.72 1.27 -15.54
CA TYR A 172 7.23 1.59 -16.87
C TYR A 172 5.85 0.98 -17.12
N ASP A 173 5.63 -0.26 -16.67
CA ASP A 173 4.32 -0.92 -16.74
C ASP A 173 3.27 -0.14 -15.95
N ILE A 174 3.64 0.36 -14.76
CA ILE A 174 2.76 1.19 -13.93
C ILE A 174 2.41 2.51 -14.64
N LEU A 175 3.40 3.16 -15.24
CA LEU A 175 3.21 4.41 -15.96
C LEU A 175 2.25 4.25 -17.15
N LEU A 176 2.50 3.23 -17.98
CA LEU A 176 1.63 2.91 -19.14
C LEU A 176 0.19 2.57 -18.73
N ASP A 177 0.02 1.90 -17.61
CA ASP A 177 -1.30 1.57 -17.09
C ASP A 177 -1.99 2.86 -16.55
N GLY A 178 -1.22 3.74 -15.91
CA GLY A 178 -1.69 5.05 -15.45
C GLY A 178 -2.19 5.94 -16.58
N GLU A 179 -1.46 6.03 -17.69
CA GLU A 179 -1.90 6.76 -18.89
C GLU A 179 -3.27 6.27 -19.39
N LYS A 180 -3.45 4.96 -19.50
CA LYS A 180 -4.71 4.34 -19.95
C LYS A 180 -5.89 4.50 -18.99
N LEU A 181 -5.62 4.79 -17.74
CA LEU A 181 -6.63 4.94 -16.69
C LEU A 181 -7.04 6.39 -16.47
N CYS A 182 -6.24 7.33 -16.99
CA CYS A 182 -6.54 8.78 -16.95
C CYS A 182 -7.31 9.28 -18.18
N ASP A 183 -7.35 8.49 -19.27
CA ASP A 183 -8.16 8.73 -20.48
C ASP A 183 -9.62 8.26 -20.27
#